data_c6aa80496d2bbae3719934943f4d028a
#
_entry.id   c6aa80496d2bbae3719934943f4d028a
#
_cell.length_a   1.000
_cell.length_b   1.000
_cell.length_c   1.000
_cell.angle_alpha   90.00
_cell.angle_beta   90.00
_cell.angle_gamma   90.00
#
_symmetry.space_group_name_H-M   'P 1'
#
loop_
_entity.id
_entity.type
_entity.pdbx_description
1 polymer ?
#
loop_
_entity_poly.entity_id
_entity_poly.type
_entity_poly.pdbx_seq_one_letter_code
_entity_poly.pdbx_strand_id
1 'polypeptide(L)'
;MASNLVVARGGVEFVPPISLAFWRWTVVFLILLPFTYVTLKNNFHIIKKEYKKLFFLGSMGCGVCGAFPFLAGETTTVTNMGIIYTSSPVFIILISYFFFQEKINLTKVIGLIACLIGVFVIIIKGDIDLLINLRFTIGDLWMLAAAIGWALYSIYLFYWNSELKIFERFTLISFFGALSLLPFYIGEEIFYKQT
;
A
#
# COMPACT_ATOMS: atom_id res chain seq x y z
N MET A 1 -5.92 -7.14 -5.34
CA MET A 1 -5.74 -6.83 -3.90
C MET A 1 -6.00 -8.06 -3.01
N ALA A 2 -7.14 -8.72 -3.11
CA ALA A 2 -7.45 -9.90 -2.26
C ALA A 2 -6.38 -11.00 -2.29
N SER A 3 -5.88 -11.37 -3.47
CA SER A 3 -4.79 -12.34 -3.61
C SER A 3 -3.53 -11.95 -2.86
N ASN A 4 -3.21 -10.65 -2.80
CA ASN A 4 -2.05 -10.17 -2.06
C ASN A 4 -2.19 -10.37 -0.54
N LEU A 5 -3.40 -10.23 0.01
CA LEU A 5 -3.66 -10.45 1.43
C LEU A 5 -3.55 -11.94 1.81
N VAL A 6 -4.01 -12.83 0.92
CA VAL A 6 -3.85 -14.29 1.11
C VAL A 6 -2.37 -14.67 1.09
N VAL A 7 -1.61 -14.15 0.10
CA VAL A 7 -0.16 -14.36 0.01
C VAL A 7 0.55 -13.74 1.21
N ALA A 8 0.12 -12.57 1.68
CA ALA A 8 0.69 -11.94 2.87
C ALA A 8 0.53 -12.85 4.09
N ARG A 9 -0.64 -13.42 4.31
CA ARG A 9 -0.87 -14.30 5.47
C ARG A 9 -0.15 -15.65 5.37
N GLY A 10 -0.18 -16.29 4.19
CA GLY A 10 0.45 -17.59 4.00
C GLY A 10 1.97 -17.51 3.76
N GLY A 11 2.46 -16.40 3.22
CA GLY A 11 3.88 -16.23 2.89
C GLY A 11 4.76 -15.93 4.10
N VAL A 12 4.23 -15.24 5.12
CA VAL A 12 4.99 -14.87 6.32
C VAL A 12 5.38 -16.08 7.19
N GLU A 13 4.77 -17.24 6.98
CA GLU A 13 5.15 -18.49 7.65
C GLU A 13 6.50 -19.02 7.15
N PHE A 14 6.91 -18.65 5.93
CA PHE A 14 8.10 -19.19 5.27
C PHE A 14 9.20 -18.15 5.03
N VAL A 15 8.83 -16.88 4.89
CA VAL A 15 9.77 -15.80 4.55
C VAL A 15 9.43 -14.56 5.39
N PRO A 16 10.47 -13.86 5.91
CA PRO A 16 10.27 -12.64 6.67
C PRO A 16 9.43 -11.59 5.90
N PRO A 17 8.51 -10.88 6.57
CA PRO A 17 7.52 -10.02 5.93
C PRO A 17 8.12 -8.86 5.13
N ILE A 18 9.17 -8.23 5.65
CA ILE A 18 9.81 -7.10 4.97
C ILE A 18 10.61 -7.59 3.76
N SER A 19 11.26 -8.76 3.87
CA SER A 19 11.97 -9.41 2.78
C SER A 19 11.04 -9.69 1.60
N LEU A 20 9.83 -10.21 1.85
CA LEU A 20 8.81 -10.44 0.82
C LEU A 20 8.42 -9.13 0.11
N ALA A 21 8.20 -8.05 0.87
CA ALA A 21 7.84 -6.76 0.31
C ALA A 21 8.99 -6.16 -0.53
N PHE A 22 10.22 -6.20 -0.01
CA PHE A 22 11.42 -5.69 -0.67
C PHE A 22 11.67 -6.39 -2.01
N TRP A 23 11.75 -7.72 -2.01
CA TRP A 23 12.01 -8.49 -3.22
C TRP A 23 10.90 -8.33 -4.26
N ARG A 24 9.64 -8.26 -3.85
CA ARG A 24 8.52 -8.01 -4.75
C ARG A 24 8.72 -6.71 -5.54
N TRP A 25 9.01 -5.60 -4.87
CA TRP A 25 9.18 -4.31 -5.54
C TRP A 25 10.49 -4.19 -6.31
N THR A 26 11.54 -4.85 -5.84
CA THR A 26 12.80 -4.98 -6.57
C THR A 26 12.61 -5.70 -7.88
N VAL A 27 11.90 -6.83 -7.89
CA VAL A 27 11.60 -7.59 -9.12
C VAL A 27 10.74 -6.77 -10.08
N VAL A 28 9.72 -6.07 -9.58
CA VAL A 28 8.89 -5.17 -10.43
C VAL A 28 9.77 -4.10 -11.09
N PHE A 29 10.65 -3.47 -10.32
CA PHE A 29 11.60 -2.48 -10.85
C PHE A 29 12.52 -3.09 -11.93
N LEU A 30 13.11 -4.25 -11.67
CA LEU A 30 14.02 -4.92 -12.61
C LEU A 30 13.32 -5.32 -13.91
N ILE A 31 12.06 -5.75 -13.86
CA ILE A 31 11.26 -6.09 -15.05
C ILE A 31 10.94 -4.84 -15.85
N LEU A 32 10.58 -3.72 -15.21
CA LEU A 32 10.20 -2.50 -15.90
C LEU A 32 11.39 -1.69 -16.42
N LEU A 33 12.55 -1.82 -15.80
CA LEU A 33 13.76 -1.06 -16.12
C LEU A 33 14.17 -1.17 -17.61
N PRO A 34 14.26 -2.36 -18.23
CA PRO A 34 14.64 -2.48 -19.64
C PRO A 34 13.73 -1.69 -20.58
N PHE A 35 12.42 -1.68 -20.30
CA PHE A 35 11.42 -1.00 -21.13
C PHE A 35 11.43 0.52 -20.97
N THR A 36 11.89 1.02 -19.83
CA THR A 36 11.87 2.44 -19.49
C THR A 36 13.25 3.09 -19.49
N TYR A 37 14.34 2.31 -19.55
CA TYR A 37 15.72 2.78 -19.40
C TYR A 37 16.06 3.96 -20.30
N VAL A 38 15.77 3.86 -21.61
CA VAL A 38 16.10 4.89 -22.60
C VAL A 38 15.36 6.18 -22.29
N THR A 39 14.06 6.10 -21.98
CA THR A 39 13.23 7.26 -21.69
C THR A 39 13.58 7.88 -20.34
N LEU A 40 13.92 7.10 -19.33
CA LEU A 40 14.41 7.59 -18.03
C LEU A 40 15.74 8.33 -18.18
N LYS A 41 16.66 7.82 -19.01
CA LYS A 41 17.93 8.48 -19.28
C LYS A 41 17.72 9.85 -19.95
N ASN A 42 16.81 9.93 -20.90
CA ASN A 42 16.50 11.19 -21.61
C ASN A 42 15.80 12.21 -20.71
N ASN A 43 14.98 11.73 -19.75
CA ASN A 43 14.21 12.55 -18.82
C ASN A 43 14.86 12.73 -17.45
N PHE A 44 16.17 12.51 -17.34
CA PHE A 44 16.88 12.54 -16.05
C PHE A 44 16.76 13.88 -15.31
N HIS A 45 16.63 14.98 -16.04
CA HIS A 45 16.42 16.31 -15.46
C HIS A 45 15.06 16.42 -14.73
N ILE A 46 14.01 15.76 -15.26
CA ILE A 46 12.69 15.72 -14.63
C ILE A 46 12.76 14.88 -13.36
N ILE A 47 13.45 13.74 -13.41
CA ILE A 47 13.64 12.86 -12.27
C ILE A 47 14.32 13.62 -11.13
N LYS A 48 15.38 14.39 -11.44
CA LYS A 48 16.09 15.22 -10.46
C LYS A 48 15.20 16.32 -9.87
N LYS A 49 14.24 16.84 -10.61
CA LYS A 49 13.28 17.84 -10.13
C LYS A 49 12.20 17.21 -9.23
N GLU A 50 11.77 15.98 -9.55
CA GLU A 50 10.64 15.32 -8.90
C GLU A 50 11.03 14.24 -7.89
N TYR A 51 12.34 14.01 -7.62
CA TYR A 51 12.80 12.87 -6.79
C TYR A 51 12.15 12.80 -5.41
N LYS A 52 11.90 13.96 -4.74
CA LYS A 52 11.23 13.99 -3.43
C LYS A 52 9.79 13.48 -3.50
N LYS A 53 9.06 13.86 -4.55
CA LYS A 53 7.69 13.39 -4.79
C LYS A 53 7.67 11.90 -5.11
N LEU A 54 8.59 11.45 -5.96
CA LEU A 54 8.72 10.03 -6.32
C LEU A 54 9.14 9.17 -5.13
N PHE A 55 10.06 9.67 -4.30
CA PHE A 55 10.46 8.99 -3.06
C PHE A 55 9.30 8.87 -2.08
N PHE A 56 8.54 9.96 -1.87
CA PHE A 56 7.36 9.92 -1.01
C PHE A 56 6.31 8.93 -1.52
N LEU A 57 6.00 8.97 -2.84
CA LEU A 57 5.06 8.03 -3.45
C LEU A 57 5.55 6.58 -3.34
N GLY A 58 6.84 6.34 -3.57
CA GLY A 58 7.44 5.01 -3.41
C GLY A 58 7.36 4.52 -1.96
N SER A 59 7.72 5.37 -1.01
CA SER A 59 7.67 5.03 0.43
C SER A 59 6.25 4.75 0.91
N MET A 60 5.25 5.54 0.49
CA MET A 60 3.86 5.30 0.88
C MET A 60 3.23 4.13 0.14
N GLY A 61 3.36 4.08 -1.19
CA GLY A 61 2.70 3.06 -2.02
C GLY A 61 3.37 1.69 -1.96
N CYS A 62 4.68 1.63 -2.08
CA CYS A 62 5.44 0.39 -2.10
C CYS A 62 6.03 0.04 -0.73
N GLY A 63 6.47 1.04 0.04
CA GLY A 63 6.99 0.85 1.39
C GLY A 63 5.87 0.50 2.37
N VAL A 64 5.12 1.50 2.82
CA VAL A 64 4.07 1.33 3.85
C VAL A 64 2.97 0.37 3.38
N CYS A 65 2.34 0.67 2.24
CA CYS A 65 1.31 -0.22 1.67
C CYS A 65 1.85 -1.57 1.20
N GLY A 66 3.13 -1.65 0.91
CA GLY A 66 3.77 -2.86 0.44
C GLY A 66 4.15 -3.81 1.55
N ALA A 67 4.72 -3.32 2.66
CA ALA A 67 5.26 -4.12 3.75
C ALA A 67 4.26 -4.35 4.89
N PHE A 68 3.46 -3.35 5.27
CA PHE A 68 2.59 -3.44 6.45
C PHE A 68 1.52 -4.53 6.37
N PRO A 69 0.92 -4.87 5.19
CA PRO A 69 0.07 -6.04 5.10
C PRO A 69 0.77 -7.37 5.41
N PHE A 70 2.07 -7.49 5.13
CA PHE A 70 2.83 -8.68 5.51
C PHE A 70 3.07 -8.73 7.02
N LEU A 71 3.46 -7.60 7.64
CA LEU A 71 3.56 -7.48 9.11
C LEU A 71 2.21 -7.74 9.79
N ALA A 72 1.12 -7.24 9.21
CA ALA A 72 -0.22 -7.53 9.70
C ALA A 72 -0.54 -9.02 9.65
N GLY A 73 -0.11 -9.70 8.57
CA GLY A 73 -0.32 -11.12 8.35
C GLY A 73 0.24 -12.03 9.45
N GLU A 74 1.20 -11.58 10.25
CA GLU A 74 1.74 -12.36 11.37
C GLU A 74 0.72 -12.54 12.51
N THR A 75 -0.12 -11.55 12.78
CA THR A 75 -0.93 -11.49 13.99
C THR A 75 -2.44 -11.31 13.75
N THR A 76 -2.87 -10.94 12.53
CA THR A 76 -4.29 -10.75 12.23
C THR A 76 -4.79 -11.72 11.15
N THR A 77 -6.11 -11.77 10.99
CA THR A 77 -6.77 -12.63 9.99
C THR A 77 -6.92 -11.91 8.64
N VAL A 78 -6.97 -12.69 7.55
CA VAL A 78 -7.23 -12.14 6.20
C VAL A 78 -8.54 -11.36 6.16
N THR A 79 -9.54 -11.79 6.93
CA THR A 79 -10.83 -11.12 7.04
C THR A 79 -10.68 -9.72 7.63
N ASN A 80 -10.01 -9.57 8.79
CA ASN A 80 -9.75 -8.28 9.41
C ASN A 80 -8.95 -7.37 8.48
N MET A 81 -7.88 -7.92 7.86
CA MET A 81 -7.08 -7.19 6.88
C MET A 81 -7.94 -6.64 5.74
N GLY A 82 -8.85 -7.48 5.22
CA GLY A 82 -9.78 -7.08 4.15
C GLY A 82 -10.72 -5.96 4.57
N ILE A 83 -11.33 -6.06 5.77
CA ILE A 83 -12.23 -5.04 6.33
C ILE A 83 -11.51 -3.69 6.46
N ILE A 84 -10.36 -3.69 7.12
CA ILE A 84 -9.59 -2.48 7.37
C ILE A 84 -9.13 -1.85 6.06
N TYR A 85 -8.64 -2.66 5.11
CA TYR A 85 -8.15 -2.13 3.84
C TYR A 85 -9.27 -1.55 2.97
N THR A 86 -10.47 -2.12 3.01
CA THR A 86 -11.64 -1.58 2.28
C THR A 86 -12.16 -0.27 2.86
N SER A 87 -11.72 0.14 4.06
CA SER A 87 -11.98 1.47 4.60
C SER A 87 -11.08 2.58 3.98
N SER A 88 -10.08 2.22 3.17
CA SER A 88 -9.17 3.19 2.53
C SER A 88 -9.88 4.35 1.79
N PRO A 89 -11.01 4.15 1.07
CA PRO A 89 -11.73 5.24 0.43
C PRO A 89 -12.25 6.29 1.42
N VAL A 90 -12.56 5.89 2.66
CA VAL A 90 -12.95 6.83 3.72
C VAL A 90 -11.80 7.78 4.01
N PHE A 91 -10.58 7.24 4.20
CA PHE A 91 -9.38 8.05 4.43
C PHE A 91 -9.06 8.95 3.23
N ILE A 92 -9.25 8.47 2.00
CA ILE A 92 -9.08 9.29 0.79
C ILE A 92 -10.01 10.50 0.84
N ILE A 93 -11.30 10.30 1.12
CA ILE A 93 -12.28 11.39 1.17
C ILE A 93 -11.95 12.37 2.31
N LEU A 94 -11.64 11.87 3.51
CA LEU A 94 -11.30 12.70 4.66
C LEU A 94 -10.04 13.55 4.39
N ILE A 95 -8.97 12.94 3.90
CA ILE A 95 -7.72 13.65 3.61
C ILE A 95 -7.94 14.66 2.47
N SER A 96 -8.67 14.30 1.41
CA SER A 96 -8.99 15.22 0.32
C SER A 96 -9.81 16.42 0.81
N TYR A 97 -10.74 16.21 1.71
CA TYR A 97 -11.55 17.29 2.28
C TYR A 97 -10.70 18.22 3.15
N PHE A 98 -9.91 17.68 4.10
CA PHE A 98 -9.18 18.52 5.05
C PHE A 98 -7.95 19.19 4.44
N PHE A 99 -7.19 18.51 3.59
CA PHE A 99 -5.92 19.03 3.07
C PHE A 99 -6.03 19.67 1.69
N PHE A 100 -6.97 19.20 0.85
CA PHE A 100 -7.13 19.71 -0.51
C PHE A 100 -8.43 20.49 -0.72
N GLN A 101 -9.22 20.68 0.36
CA GLN A 101 -10.47 21.44 0.35
C GLN A 101 -11.47 20.99 -0.73
N GLU A 102 -11.42 19.70 -1.07
CA GLU A 102 -12.36 19.11 -2.02
C GLU A 102 -13.79 19.15 -1.45
N LYS A 103 -14.73 19.62 -2.23
CA LYS A 103 -16.14 19.56 -1.85
C LYS A 103 -16.61 18.11 -1.84
N ILE A 104 -17.14 17.69 -0.71
CA ILE A 104 -17.78 16.37 -0.60
C ILE A 104 -19.15 16.48 -1.27
N ASN A 105 -19.32 15.80 -2.40
CA ASN A 105 -20.62 15.70 -3.07
C ASN A 105 -21.41 14.53 -2.44
N LEU A 106 -22.73 14.73 -2.29
CA LEU A 106 -23.64 13.70 -1.77
C LEU A 106 -23.51 12.35 -2.50
N THR A 107 -23.28 12.38 -3.81
CA THR A 107 -23.05 11.16 -4.62
C THR A 107 -21.81 10.40 -4.16
N LYS A 108 -20.70 11.08 -3.81
CA LYS A 108 -19.50 10.45 -3.26
C LYS A 108 -19.78 9.77 -1.91
N VAL A 109 -20.57 10.43 -1.05
CA VAL A 109 -20.96 9.89 0.26
C VAL A 109 -21.85 8.67 0.12
N ILE A 110 -22.88 8.72 -0.73
CA ILE A 110 -23.76 7.58 -0.99
C ILE A 110 -22.98 6.40 -1.55
N GLY A 111 -22.09 6.62 -2.53
CA GLY A 111 -21.23 5.58 -3.10
C GLY A 111 -20.31 4.95 -2.06
N LEU A 112 -19.74 5.75 -1.15
CA LEU A 112 -18.91 5.28 -0.05
C LEU A 112 -19.71 4.41 0.92
N ILE A 113 -20.88 4.88 1.36
CA ILE A 113 -21.76 4.12 2.27
C ILE A 113 -22.19 2.80 1.61
N ALA A 114 -22.61 2.83 0.35
CA ALA A 114 -22.97 1.62 -0.39
C ALA A 114 -21.82 0.63 -0.50
N CYS A 115 -20.60 1.11 -0.75
CA CYS A 115 -19.39 0.29 -0.78
C CYS A 115 -19.13 -0.37 0.59
N LEU A 116 -19.17 0.40 1.66
CA LEU A 116 -18.94 -0.11 3.03
C LEU A 116 -20.01 -1.14 3.43
N ILE A 117 -21.28 -0.87 3.13
CA ILE A 117 -22.37 -1.84 3.36
C ILE A 117 -22.13 -3.10 2.56
N GLY A 118 -21.79 -3.01 1.27
CA GLY A 118 -21.51 -4.16 0.43
C GLY A 118 -20.39 -5.04 0.97
N VAL A 119 -19.29 -4.42 1.40
CA VAL A 119 -18.16 -5.11 2.04
C VAL A 119 -18.61 -5.78 3.35
N PHE A 120 -19.36 -5.07 4.17
CA PHE A 120 -19.87 -5.55 5.45
C PHE A 120 -20.77 -6.80 5.26
N VAL A 121 -21.70 -6.77 4.29
CA VAL A 121 -22.54 -7.90 3.93
C VAL A 121 -21.75 -9.13 3.47
N ILE A 122 -20.71 -8.93 2.63
CA ILE A 122 -19.84 -10.01 2.14
C ILE A 122 -19.08 -10.67 3.29
N ILE A 123 -18.60 -9.88 4.26
CA ILE A 123 -17.78 -10.36 5.38
C ILE A 123 -18.62 -11.13 6.37
N ILE A 124 -19.82 -10.66 6.69
CA ILE A 124 -20.72 -11.34 7.63
C ILE A 124 -21.16 -12.69 7.08
N LYS A 125 -21.29 -12.83 5.75
CA LYS A 125 -21.82 -14.07 5.10
C LYS A 125 -23.10 -14.63 5.76
N GLY A 126 -23.87 -13.79 6.44
CA GLY A 126 -25.04 -14.18 7.21
C GLY A 126 -24.73 -14.69 8.64
N ASP A 127 -23.49 -14.66 9.08
CA ASP A 127 -23.06 -15.10 10.41
C ASP A 127 -22.62 -13.90 11.27
N ILE A 128 -23.51 -13.47 12.15
CA ILE A 128 -23.28 -12.33 13.06
C ILE A 128 -22.21 -12.67 14.13
N ASP A 129 -22.02 -13.94 14.43
CA ASP A 129 -21.03 -14.37 15.43
C ASP A 129 -19.60 -14.05 14.98
N LEU A 130 -19.34 -13.95 13.68
CA LEU A 130 -18.06 -13.50 13.15
C LEU A 130 -17.72 -12.05 13.55
N LEU A 131 -18.72 -11.19 13.71
CA LEU A 131 -18.51 -9.80 14.17
C LEU A 131 -18.26 -9.71 15.67
N ILE A 132 -18.99 -10.52 16.45
CA ILE A 132 -18.89 -10.52 17.91
C ILE A 132 -17.52 -11.06 18.36
N ASN A 133 -16.97 -11.99 17.57
CA ASN A 133 -15.67 -12.62 17.83
C ASN A 133 -14.46 -11.92 17.18
N LEU A 134 -14.64 -10.73 16.56
CA LEU A 134 -13.53 -9.93 16.06
C LEU A 134 -12.63 -9.54 17.23
N ARG A 135 -11.40 -10.06 17.23
CA ARG A 135 -10.35 -9.64 18.17
C ARG A 135 -9.42 -8.66 17.49
N PHE A 136 -9.26 -7.50 18.10
CA PHE A 136 -8.26 -6.54 17.65
C PHE A 136 -6.87 -7.01 18.05
N THR A 137 -5.97 -6.99 17.07
CA THR A 137 -4.57 -7.39 17.23
C THR A 137 -3.64 -6.25 16.81
N ILE A 138 -2.36 -6.38 17.12
CA ILE A 138 -1.36 -5.40 16.66
C ILE A 138 -1.28 -5.35 15.13
N GLY A 139 -1.59 -6.46 14.43
CA GLY A 139 -1.67 -6.53 12.98
C GLY A 139 -2.75 -5.64 12.38
N ASP A 140 -3.83 -5.39 13.11
CA ASP A 140 -4.89 -4.50 12.64
C ASP A 140 -4.40 -3.03 12.60
N LEU A 141 -3.49 -2.65 13.50
CA LEU A 141 -2.84 -1.33 13.46
C LEU A 141 -1.91 -1.18 12.25
N TRP A 142 -1.12 -2.23 11.94
CA TRP A 142 -0.31 -2.24 10.72
C TRP A 142 -1.18 -2.12 9.47
N MET A 143 -2.31 -2.81 9.45
CA MET A 143 -3.24 -2.75 8.34
C MET A 143 -3.92 -1.38 8.20
N LEU A 144 -4.26 -0.75 9.33
CA LEU A 144 -4.78 0.63 9.36
C LEU A 144 -3.76 1.62 8.80
N ALA A 145 -2.50 1.51 9.23
CA ALA A 145 -1.41 2.32 8.71
C ALA A 145 -1.20 2.10 7.20
N ALA A 146 -1.34 0.85 6.70
CA ALA A 146 -1.32 0.55 5.27
C ALA A 146 -2.49 1.22 4.52
N ALA A 147 -3.70 1.22 5.09
CA ALA A 147 -4.87 1.86 4.50
C ALA A 147 -4.70 3.39 4.39
N ILE A 148 -4.14 4.02 5.42
CA ILE A 148 -3.80 5.45 5.41
C ILE A 148 -2.67 5.73 4.41
N GLY A 149 -1.63 4.90 4.38
CA GLY A 149 -0.54 5.01 3.40
C GLY A 149 -1.05 4.93 1.96
N TRP A 150 -2.00 4.02 1.69
CA TRP A 150 -2.66 3.92 0.40
C TRP A 150 -3.48 5.18 0.05
N ALA A 151 -4.18 5.73 1.03
CA ALA A 151 -4.92 6.96 0.84
C ALA A 151 -3.99 8.13 0.48
N LEU A 152 -2.90 8.31 1.22
CA LEU A 152 -1.89 9.32 0.93
C LEU A 152 -1.26 9.10 -0.46
N TYR A 153 -0.83 7.89 -0.76
CA TYR A 153 -0.29 7.55 -2.07
C TYR A 153 -1.25 7.91 -3.20
N SER A 154 -2.52 7.51 -3.08
CA SER A 154 -3.55 7.73 -4.11
C SER A 154 -3.82 9.21 -4.34
N ILE A 155 -3.95 9.98 -3.27
CA ILE A 155 -4.21 11.42 -3.32
C ILE A 155 -3.03 12.16 -3.95
N TYR A 156 -1.82 11.95 -3.45
CA TYR A 156 -0.64 12.63 -3.98
C TYR A 156 -0.28 12.18 -5.38
N LEU A 157 -0.57 10.91 -5.75
CA LEU A 157 -0.42 10.45 -7.12
C LEU A 157 -1.36 11.22 -8.08
N PHE A 158 -2.56 11.55 -7.63
CA PHE A 158 -3.56 12.29 -8.39
C PHE A 158 -3.22 13.79 -8.48
N TYR A 159 -2.89 14.44 -7.34
CA TYR A 159 -2.64 15.90 -7.31
C TYR A 159 -1.25 16.30 -7.79
N TRP A 160 -0.26 15.44 -7.65
CA TRP A 160 1.07 15.74 -8.16
C TRP A 160 1.20 15.35 -9.62
N ASN A 161 0.94 16.30 -10.50
CA ASN A 161 1.22 16.14 -11.92
C ASN A 161 2.71 15.87 -12.14
N SER A 162 3.02 14.96 -13.05
CA SER A 162 4.37 14.62 -13.47
C SER A 162 4.47 14.70 -14.99
N GLU A 163 5.60 15.18 -15.48
CA GLU A 163 5.92 15.19 -16.90
C GLU A 163 6.35 13.80 -17.40
N LEU A 164 6.59 12.84 -16.48
CA LEU A 164 6.93 11.46 -16.80
C LEU A 164 5.71 10.66 -17.26
N LYS A 165 5.90 9.77 -18.22
CA LYS A 165 4.86 8.82 -18.63
C LYS A 165 4.56 7.83 -17.48
N ILE A 166 3.38 7.21 -17.53
CA ILE A 166 2.88 6.32 -16.48
C ILE A 166 3.88 5.20 -16.13
N PHE A 167 4.43 4.53 -17.14
CA PHE A 167 5.40 3.45 -16.93
C PHE A 167 6.72 3.95 -16.32
N GLU A 168 7.24 5.08 -16.77
CA GLU A 168 8.45 5.71 -16.22
C GLU A 168 8.25 6.08 -14.74
N ARG A 169 7.11 6.73 -14.46
CA ARG A 169 6.74 7.13 -13.11
C ARG A 169 6.59 5.92 -12.19
N PHE A 170 5.93 4.86 -12.66
CA PHE A 170 5.74 3.63 -11.88
C PHE A 170 7.05 2.88 -11.63
N THR A 171 7.96 2.83 -12.63
CA THR A 171 9.31 2.26 -12.47
C THR A 171 10.08 2.97 -11.36
N LEU A 172 10.05 4.31 -11.35
CA LEU A 172 10.72 5.10 -10.32
C LEU A 172 10.06 4.98 -8.94
N ILE A 173 8.74 4.92 -8.89
CA ILE A 173 7.99 4.66 -7.64
C ILE A 173 8.39 3.30 -7.06
N SER A 174 8.50 2.26 -7.89
CA SER A 174 8.95 0.92 -7.47
C SER A 174 10.40 0.94 -6.97
N PHE A 175 11.29 1.66 -7.66
CA PHE A 175 12.69 1.85 -7.24
C PHE A 175 12.80 2.54 -5.87
N PHE A 176 12.17 3.69 -5.72
CA PHE A 176 12.20 4.43 -4.45
C PHE A 176 11.48 3.69 -3.33
N GLY A 177 10.46 2.91 -3.66
CA GLY A 177 9.80 2.03 -2.70
C GLY A 177 10.73 0.92 -2.20
N ALA A 178 11.40 0.21 -3.10
CA ALA A 178 12.42 -0.77 -2.71
C ALA A 178 13.55 -0.11 -1.92
N LEU A 179 14.02 1.07 -2.33
CA LEU A 179 15.05 1.82 -1.63
C LEU A 179 14.62 2.20 -0.20
N SER A 180 13.37 2.59 0.00
CA SER A 180 12.83 2.91 1.34
C SER A 180 12.71 1.68 2.24
N LEU A 181 12.51 0.49 1.68
CA LEU A 181 12.46 -0.78 2.41
C LEU A 181 13.85 -1.35 2.72
N LEU A 182 14.88 -0.96 1.99
CA LEU A 182 16.23 -1.51 2.11
C LEU A 182 16.79 -1.51 3.55
N PRO A 183 16.73 -0.42 4.32
CA PRO A 183 17.25 -0.41 5.69
C PRO A 183 16.50 -1.37 6.62
N PHE A 184 15.19 -1.51 6.43
CA PHE A 184 14.39 -2.45 7.21
C PHE A 184 14.65 -3.90 6.80
N TYR A 185 14.84 -4.16 5.51
CA TYR A 185 15.24 -5.47 4.99
C TYR A 185 16.59 -5.93 5.58
N ILE A 186 17.59 -5.04 5.58
CA ILE A 186 18.91 -5.36 6.18
C ILE A 186 18.76 -5.64 7.69
N GLY A 187 17.95 -4.83 8.38
CA GLY A 187 17.67 -5.06 9.80
C GLY A 187 17.03 -6.42 10.07
N GLU A 188 16.00 -6.78 9.29
CA GLU A 188 15.30 -8.06 9.40
C GLU A 188 16.25 -9.24 9.14
N GLU A 189 17.08 -9.19 8.11
CA GLU A 189 18.07 -10.23 7.79
C GLU A 189 19.10 -10.45 8.92
N ILE A 190 19.51 -9.37 9.58
CA ILE A 190 20.46 -9.48 10.71
C ILE A 190 19.80 -10.18 11.89
N PHE A 191 18.54 -9.84 12.21
CA PHE A 191 17.80 -10.46 13.31
C PHE A 191 17.50 -11.93 13.04
N TYR A 192 17.07 -12.30 11.81
CA TYR A 192 16.76 -13.68 11.46
C TYR A 192 17.99 -14.60 11.39
N LYS A 193 19.18 -14.06 11.16
CA LYS A 193 20.43 -14.86 11.21
C LYS A 193 20.95 -15.11 12.62
N GLN A 194 20.39 -14.44 13.62
CA GLN A 194 20.80 -14.58 15.03
C GLN A 194 19.87 -15.52 15.82
N THR A 195 18.75 -15.93 15.25
CA THR A 195 17.81 -16.93 15.78
C THR A 195 17.95 -18.25 15.05
#